data_3d5fe568199bcf3c94f142c549d799b7
#
_entry.id   3d5fe568199bcf3c94f142c549d799b7
#
_cell.length_a   1.000
_cell.length_b   1.000
_cell.length_c   1.000
_cell.angle_alpha   90.00
_cell.angle_beta   90.00
_cell.angle_gamma   90.00
#
_symmetry.space_group_name_H-M   'P 1'
#
loop_
_entity.id
_entity.type
_entity.pdbx_description
1 polymer ?
#
loop_
_entity_poly.entity_id
_entity_poly.type
_entity_poly.pdbx_seq_one_letter_code
_entity_poly.pdbx_strand_id
1 'polypeptide(L)'
;DMSTISPEVTRSIAAKLSGVGVEMLDAPVSGGKEGAQTSDLTMLVGGNKLTFNKSLPVLKAMANTVMHVGDIGAGCICKIAHNSASFSIDMAMVECLTLGIKAGINPATLIEVFQKCALGRNFGIQVRLPATLFSGDFAPRFSLDIARKDIGLATELAETVKVPMSAINLCEREMSDAIARGLGKQDSSVFLTLQEERSGVKVRLSD
;
A
#
# COMPACT_ATOMS: atom_id res chain seq x y z
N ASP A 1 22.39 -6.84 2.77
CA ASP A 1 22.06 -5.47 3.16
C ASP A 1 20.60 -5.39 3.57
N MET A 2 20.33 -4.85 4.75
CA MET A 2 18.95 -4.73 5.28
C MET A 2 18.43 -3.29 5.22
N SER A 3 19.17 -2.39 4.60
CA SER A 3 18.79 -0.99 4.46
C SER A 3 17.70 -0.80 3.41
N THR A 4 16.89 0.23 3.61
CA THR A 4 15.98 0.72 2.56
C THR A 4 16.71 1.84 1.81
N ILE A 5 17.23 1.51 0.64
CA ILE A 5 17.97 2.44 -0.23
C ILE A 5 17.44 2.37 -1.67
N SER A 6 17.98 3.22 -2.55
CA SER A 6 17.63 3.18 -3.99
C SER A 6 17.91 1.80 -4.59
N PRO A 7 16.98 1.20 -5.33
CA PRO A 7 17.21 -0.06 -6.05
C PRO A 7 18.36 0.02 -7.05
N GLU A 8 18.63 1.19 -7.62
CA GLU A 8 19.76 1.43 -8.53
C GLU A 8 21.08 1.35 -7.78
N VAL A 9 21.17 2.01 -6.61
CA VAL A 9 22.36 1.94 -5.74
C VAL A 9 22.59 0.50 -5.29
N THR A 10 21.55 -0.21 -4.88
CA THR A 10 21.62 -1.63 -4.51
C THR A 10 22.23 -2.48 -5.63
N ARG A 11 21.73 -2.34 -6.86
CA ARG A 11 22.25 -3.07 -8.04
C ARG A 11 23.70 -2.71 -8.35
N SER A 12 24.07 -1.43 -8.23
CA SER A 12 25.44 -0.97 -8.43
C SER A 12 26.43 -1.59 -7.43
N ILE A 13 26.03 -1.64 -6.15
CA ILE A 13 26.84 -2.28 -5.09
C ILE A 13 26.97 -3.78 -5.36
N ALA A 14 25.86 -4.46 -5.67
CA ALA A 14 25.87 -5.90 -5.96
C ALA A 14 26.78 -6.24 -7.16
N ALA A 15 26.76 -5.42 -8.22
CA ALA A 15 27.65 -5.62 -9.38
C ALA A 15 29.13 -5.49 -9.00
N LYS A 16 29.50 -4.52 -8.15
CA LYS A 16 30.88 -4.36 -7.66
C LYS A 16 31.32 -5.56 -6.79
N LEU A 17 30.45 -6.04 -5.92
CA LEU A 17 30.71 -7.21 -5.08
C LEU A 17 30.87 -8.49 -5.91
N SER A 18 30.01 -8.67 -6.92
CA SER A 18 30.09 -9.80 -7.85
C SER A 18 31.43 -9.82 -8.61
N GLY A 19 32.01 -8.66 -8.94
CA GLY A 19 33.33 -8.54 -9.58
C GLY A 19 34.48 -9.08 -8.74
N VAL A 20 34.28 -9.23 -7.42
CA VAL A 20 35.26 -9.82 -6.47
C VAL A 20 34.76 -11.15 -5.88
N GLY A 21 33.77 -11.79 -6.49
CA GLY A 21 33.28 -13.10 -6.09
C GLY A 21 32.37 -13.11 -4.86
N VAL A 22 31.81 -11.94 -4.44
CA VAL A 22 30.90 -11.83 -3.32
C VAL A 22 29.46 -11.69 -3.81
N GLU A 23 28.58 -12.58 -3.34
CA GLU A 23 27.15 -12.53 -3.60
C GLU A 23 26.45 -11.58 -2.61
N MET A 24 25.43 -10.84 -3.09
CA MET A 24 24.66 -9.89 -2.27
C MET A 24 23.16 -10.18 -2.37
N LEU A 25 22.46 -9.97 -1.25
CA LEU A 25 21.01 -9.89 -1.15
C LEU A 25 20.63 -8.52 -0.59
N ASP A 26 19.56 -7.92 -1.10
CA ASP A 26 18.87 -6.81 -0.45
C ASP A 26 17.67 -7.36 0.34
N ALA A 27 17.64 -7.09 1.63
CA ALA A 27 16.71 -7.72 2.57
C ALA A 27 16.09 -6.70 3.56
N PRO A 28 15.49 -5.60 3.08
CA PRO A 28 14.82 -4.66 3.96
C PRO A 28 13.70 -5.33 4.76
N VAL A 29 13.43 -4.77 5.95
CA VAL A 29 12.50 -5.35 6.92
C VAL A 29 11.28 -4.48 7.15
N SER A 30 10.18 -5.10 7.58
CA SER A 30 8.96 -4.48 8.07
C SER A 30 8.59 -5.07 9.43
N GLY A 31 8.03 -4.24 10.35
CA GLY A 31 7.68 -4.62 11.72
C GLY A 31 8.20 -3.62 12.75
N GLY A 32 9.06 -2.67 12.34
CA GLY A 32 9.58 -1.62 13.20
C GLY A 32 10.43 -2.13 14.36
N LYS A 33 10.61 -1.29 15.39
CA LYS A 33 11.38 -1.61 16.59
C LYS A 33 10.74 -2.75 17.39
N GLU A 34 9.42 -2.76 17.47
CA GLU A 34 8.66 -3.78 18.20
C GLU A 34 8.82 -5.16 17.55
N GLY A 35 8.65 -5.25 16.22
CA GLY A 35 8.87 -6.48 15.47
C GLY A 35 10.31 -6.99 15.60
N ALA A 36 11.29 -6.09 15.68
CA ALA A 36 12.69 -6.47 15.93
C ALA A 36 12.91 -7.05 17.34
N GLN A 37 12.22 -6.51 18.35
CA GLN A 37 12.32 -6.99 19.74
C GLN A 37 11.61 -8.33 19.95
N THR A 38 10.53 -8.57 19.25
CA THR A 38 9.69 -9.79 19.38
C THR A 38 10.02 -10.86 18.35
N SER A 39 11.02 -10.62 17.47
CA SER A 39 11.36 -11.47 16.32
C SER A 39 10.20 -11.64 15.32
N ASP A 40 9.27 -10.68 15.28
CA ASP A 40 8.11 -10.65 14.38
C ASP A 40 8.34 -9.68 13.22
N LEU A 41 9.51 -9.79 12.59
CA LEU A 41 9.82 -9.04 11.37
C LEU A 41 9.38 -9.81 10.13
N THR A 42 8.93 -9.06 9.12
CA THR A 42 8.83 -9.52 7.74
C THR A 42 10.03 -9.01 6.95
N MET A 43 10.76 -9.89 6.30
CA MET A 43 11.94 -9.60 5.49
C MET A 43 11.64 -9.81 4.02
N LEU A 44 11.89 -8.79 3.20
CA LEU A 44 11.63 -8.77 1.76
C LEU A 44 12.97 -8.92 1.03
N VAL A 45 13.25 -10.12 0.49
CA VAL A 45 14.59 -10.45 0.00
C VAL A 45 14.64 -10.44 -1.52
N GLY A 46 15.45 -9.55 -2.08
CA GLY A 46 15.84 -9.53 -3.48
C GLY A 46 17.24 -10.13 -3.70
N GLY A 47 17.42 -10.77 -4.84
CA GLY A 47 18.70 -11.35 -5.25
C GLY A 47 18.59 -12.79 -5.76
N ASN A 48 19.75 -13.38 -6.07
CA ASN A 48 19.81 -14.71 -6.63
C ASN A 48 19.14 -15.75 -5.71
N LYS A 49 18.32 -16.62 -6.29
CA LYS A 49 17.55 -17.63 -5.54
C LYS A 49 18.42 -18.65 -4.81
N LEU A 50 19.55 -19.03 -5.38
CA LEU A 50 20.47 -19.97 -4.73
C LEU A 50 21.14 -19.32 -3.51
N THR A 51 21.55 -18.05 -3.64
CA THR A 51 22.12 -17.26 -2.54
C THR A 51 21.08 -17.05 -1.44
N PHE A 52 19.83 -16.74 -1.81
CA PHE A 52 18.71 -16.68 -0.88
C PHE A 52 18.56 -18.00 -0.09
N ASN A 53 18.51 -19.13 -0.79
CA ASN A 53 18.35 -20.44 -0.13
C ASN A 53 19.51 -20.78 0.83
N LYS A 54 20.76 -20.45 0.45
CA LYS A 54 21.94 -20.62 1.33
C LYS A 54 21.84 -19.73 2.59
N SER A 55 21.31 -18.50 2.45
CA SER A 55 21.21 -17.53 3.54
C SER A 55 19.97 -17.73 4.40
N LEU A 56 19.00 -18.53 3.96
CA LEU A 56 17.69 -18.67 4.60
C LEU A 56 17.75 -19.02 6.10
N PRO A 57 18.64 -19.91 6.58
CA PRO A 57 18.74 -20.19 8.03
C PRO A 57 19.08 -18.94 8.85
N VAL A 58 20.00 -18.11 8.34
CA VAL A 58 20.40 -16.85 9.01
C VAL A 58 19.26 -15.84 8.97
N LEU A 59 18.59 -15.68 7.82
CA LEU A 59 17.46 -14.76 7.65
C LEU A 59 16.29 -15.13 8.59
N LYS A 60 15.98 -16.44 8.71
CA LYS A 60 14.93 -16.95 9.61
C LYS A 60 15.26 -16.80 11.09
N ALA A 61 16.53 -16.65 11.46
CA ALA A 61 16.92 -16.37 12.84
C ALA A 61 16.60 -14.92 13.25
N MET A 62 16.37 -14.03 12.28
CA MET A 62 16.13 -12.59 12.51
C MET A 62 14.70 -12.17 12.20
N ALA A 63 13.93 -12.96 11.45
CA ALA A 63 12.60 -12.59 10.99
C ALA A 63 11.65 -13.80 11.00
N ASN A 64 10.41 -13.60 11.45
CA ASN A 64 9.37 -14.62 11.44
C ASN A 64 8.92 -14.97 10.00
N THR A 65 8.80 -13.93 9.16
CA THR A 65 8.44 -14.09 7.75
C THR A 65 9.59 -13.65 6.85
N VAL A 66 10.06 -14.55 5.98
CA VAL A 66 11.13 -14.28 5.02
C VAL A 66 10.63 -14.59 3.61
N MET A 67 10.53 -13.58 2.76
CA MET A 67 9.98 -13.67 1.41
C MET A 67 11.07 -13.37 0.37
N HIS A 68 11.28 -14.29 -0.58
CA HIS A 68 12.06 -14.00 -1.78
C HIS A 68 11.13 -13.31 -2.80
N VAL A 69 11.42 -12.05 -3.11
CA VAL A 69 10.51 -11.19 -3.88
C VAL A 69 10.99 -10.89 -5.30
N GLY A 70 12.14 -11.42 -5.70
CA GLY A 70 12.69 -11.26 -7.04
C GLY A 70 14.21 -11.09 -7.06
N ASP A 71 14.73 -10.55 -8.17
CA ASP A 71 16.16 -10.28 -8.35
C ASP A 71 16.66 -9.14 -7.47
N ILE A 72 17.96 -8.89 -7.50
CA ILE A 72 18.62 -7.85 -6.70
C ILE A 72 17.96 -6.46 -6.90
N GLY A 73 17.64 -5.81 -5.79
CA GLY A 73 16.88 -4.55 -5.72
C GLY A 73 15.37 -4.74 -5.59
N ALA A 74 14.82 -5.95 -5.77
CA ALA A 74 13.39 -6.20 -5.63
C ALA A 74 12.90 -6.04 -4.18
N GLY A 75 13.71 -6.41 -3.18
CA GLY A 75 13.40 -6.17 -1.78
C GLY A 75 13.23 -4.69 -1.46
N CYS A 76 14.17 -3.86 -1.92
CA CYS A 76 14.08 -2.40 -1.78
C CYS A 76 12.85 -1.83 -2.50
N ILE A 77 12.54 -2.28 -3.72
CA ILE A 77 11.34 -1.85 -4.46
C ILE A 77 10.07 -2.18 -3.67
N CYS A 78 9.92 -3.41 -3.20
CA CYS A 78 8.77 -3.82 -2.39
C CYS A 78 8.65 -3.00 -1.11
N LYS A 79 9.77 -2.75 -0.43
CA LYS A 79 9.79 -1.95 0.80
C LYS A 79 9.40 -0.49 0.56
N ILE A 80 9.90 0.13 -0.50
CA ILE A 80 9.57 1.51 -0.88
C ILE A 80 8.07 1.61 -1.22
N ALA A 81 7.55 0.69 -2.04
CA ALA A 81 6.13 0.67 -2.41
C ALA A 81 5.22 0.51 -1.19
N HIS A 82 5.55 -0.46 -0.29
CA HIS A 82 4.82 -0.67 0.95
C HIS A 82 4.82 0.57 1.86
N ASN A 83 5.98 1.18 2.09
CA ASN A 83 6.07 2.35 2.96
C ASN A 83 5.31 3.55 2.38
N SER A 84 5.38 3.77 1.07
CA SER A 84 4.64 4.85 0.40
C SER A 84 3.12 4.67 0.53
N ALA A 85 2.61 3.45 0.34
CA ALA A 85 1.20 3.14 0.54
C ALA A 85 0.77 3.36 2.00
N SER A 86 1.58 2.91 2.96
CA SER A 86 1.31 3.07 4.39
C SER A 86 1.18 4.55 4.77
N PHE A 87 2.16 5.39 4.41
CA PHE A 87 2.12 6.83 4.73
C PHE A 87 0.96 7.56 4.04
N SER A 88 0.59 7.17 2.81
CA SER A 88 -0.55 7.75 2.11
C SER A 88 -1.87 7.40 2.79
N ILE A 89 -2.01 6.17 3.28
CA ILE A 89 -3.18 5.74 4.06
C ILE A 89 -3.25 6.52 5.37
N ASP A 90 -2.13 6.68 6.08
CA ASP A 90 -2.08 7.44 7.34
C ASP A 90 -2.47 8.90 7.13
N MET A 91 -2.01 9.54 6.05
CA MET A 91 -2.39 10.90 5.68
C MET A 91 -3.90 11.01 5.48
N ALA A 92 -4.50 10.13 4.69
CA ALA A 92 -5.93 10.11 4.44
C ALA A 92 -6.74 9.85 5.73
N MET A 93 -6.28 8.96 6.61
CA MET A 93 -6.92 8.72 7.90
C MET A 93 -6.92 9.97 8.78
N VAL A 94 -5.81 10.68 8.86
CA VAL A 94 -5.70 11.89 9.68
C VAL A 94 -6.59 13.02 9.15
N GLU A 95 -6.71 13.18 7.83
CA GLU A 95 -7.67 14.12 7.23
C GLU A 95 -9.10 13.77 7.66
N CYS A 96 -9.51 12.51 7.56
CA CYS A 96 -10.84 12.07 7.95
C CYS A 96 -11.11 12.18 9.46
N LEU A 97 -10.13 11.87 10.31
CA LEU A 97 -10.24 12.07 11.76
C LEU A 97 -10.39 13.57 12.08
N THR A 98 -9.59 14.43 11.46
CA THR A 98 -9.69 15.88 11.63
C THR A 98 -11.06 16.40 11.22
N LEU A 99 -11.60 15.93 10.10
CA LEU A 99 -12.94 16.27 9.65
C LEU A 99 -13.99 15.90 10.71
N GLY A 100 -14.01 14.68 11.18
CA GLY A 100 -14.99 14.20 12.16
C GLY A 100 -14.91 14.92 13.50
N ILE A 101 -13.69 15.20 14.00
CA ILE A 101 -13.49 15.98 15.23
C ILE A 101 -13.97 17.43 15.03
N LYS A 102 -13.64 18.04 13.90
CA LYS A 102 -14.08 19.39 13.58
C LYS A 102 -15.60 19.49 13.41
N ALA A 103 -16.25 18.42 12.96
CA ALA A 103 -17.71 18.29 12.87
C ALA A 103 -18.38 17.98 14.23
N GLY A 104 -17.62 17.88 15.32
CA GLY A 104 -18.15 17.78 16.69
C GLY A 104 -18.11 16.37 17.30
N ILE A 105 -17.50 15.39 16.64
CA ILE A 105 -17.35 14.05 17.24
C ILE A 105 -16.20 14.09 18.26
N ASN A 106 -16.40 13.43 19.40
CA ASN A 106 -15.35 13.27 20.41
C ASN A 106 -14.17 12.48 19.82
N PRO A 107 -12.91 12.95 19.99
CA PRO A 107 -11.73 12.29 19.41
C PRO A 107 -11.60 10.81 19.78
N ALA A 108 -11.80 10.46 21.04
CA ALA A 108 -11.67 9.08 21.51
C ALA A 108 -12.73 8.17 20.86
N THR A 109 -13.98 8.65 20.77
CA THR A 109 -15.06 7.92 20.10
C THR A 109 -14.76 7.69 18.61
N LEU A 110 -14.27 8.73 17.93
CA LEU A 110 -13.98 8.61 16.50
C LEU A 110 -12.81 7.67 16.24
N ILE A 111 -11.75 7.73 17.04
CA ILE A 111 -10.63 6.80 16.97
C ILE A 111 -11.12 5.35 17.19
N GLU A 112 -11.97 5.12 18.19
CA GLU A 112 -12.54 3.79 18.44
C GLU A 112 -13.36 3.27 17.25
N VAL A 113 -14.16 4.13 16.60
CA VAL A 113 -14.90 3.79 15.39
C VAL A 113 -13.94 3.34 14.28
N PHE A 114 -12.87 4.10 14.03
CA PHE A 114 -11.88 3.73 13.03
C PHE A 114 -11.20 2.39 13.31
N GLN A 115 -10.88 2.10 14.57
CA GLN A 115 -10.26 0.84 14.98
C GLN A 115 -11.21 -0.37 14.85
N LYS A 116 -12.49 -0.20 15.13
CA LYS A 116 -13.48 -1.30 15.13
C LYS A 116 -14.12 -1.54 13.75
N CYS A 117 -14.14 -0.54 12.88
CA CYS A 117 -14.71 -0.67 11.54
C CYS A 117 -13.76 -1.36 10.56
N ALA A 118 -14.22 -1.56 9.33
CA ALA A 118 -13.51 -2.31 8.29
C ALA A 118 -12.10 -1.79 8.00
N LEU A 119 -11.88 -0.47 8.08
CA LEU A 119 -10.58 0.15 7.88
C LEU A 119 -9.51 -0.39 8.84
N GLY A 120 -9.82 -0.46 10.14
CA GLY A 120 -8.90 -0.93 11.17
C GLY A 120 -8.57 -2.42 11.07
N ARG A 121 -9.39 -3.19 10.35
CA ARG A 121 -9.16 -4.60 10.01
C ARG A 121 -8.55 -4.79 8.61
N ASN A 122 -8.19 -3.71 7.96
CA ASN A 122 -7.59 -3.70 6.61
C ASN A 122 -8.41 -4.48 5.56
N PHE A 123 -9.73 -4.31 5.60
CA PHE A 123 -10.66 -4.98 4.70
C PHE A 123 -10.34 -4.72 3.21
N GLY A 124 -9.79 -3.54 2.90
CA GLY A 124 -9.44 -3.17 1.54
C GLY A 124 -8.50 -4.18 0.90
N ILE A 125 -7.37 -4.42 1.54
CA ILE A 125 -6.33 -5.29 0.97
C ILE A 125 -6.62 -6.78 1.18
N GLN A 126 -7.35 -7.14 2.24
CA GLN A 126 -7.61 -8.54 2.55
C GLN A 126 -8.81 -9.11 1.82
N VAL A 127 -9.80 -8.27 1.49
CA VAL A 127 -11.08 -8.75 0.93
C VAL A 127 -11.47 -8.00 -0.34
N ARG A 128 -11.55 -6.66 -0.29
CA ARG A 128 -12.12 -5.89 -1.40
C ARG A 128 -11.25 -5.94 -2.66
N LEU A 129 -9.98 -5.59 -2.55
CA LEU A 129 -9.08 -5.56 -3.71
C LEU A 129 -8.85 -6.95 -4.34
N PRO A 130 -8.69 -8.04 -3.57
CA PRO A 130 -8.68 -9.39 -4.14
C PRO A 130 -9.94 -9.72 -4.93
N ALA A 131 -11.11 -9.36 -4.41
CA ALA A 131 -12.39 -9.66 -5.07
C ALA A 131 -12.68 -8.75 -6.28
N THR A 132 -11.92 -7.69 -6.50
CA THR A 132 -12.18 -6.68 -7.55
C THR A 132 -10.96 -6.40 -8.41
N LEU A 133 -10.10 -5.45 -7.99
CA LEU A 133 -8.95 -5.03 -8.78
C LEU A 133 -8.01 -6.19 -9.11
N PHE A 134 -7.68 -7.05 -8.14
CA PHE A 134 -6.70 -8.12 -8.35
C PHE A 134 -7.25 -9.26 -9.21
N SER A 135 -8.56 -9.54 -9.15
CA SER A 135 -9.23 -10.49 -10.03
C SER A 135 -9.64 -9.88 -11.38
N GLY A 136 -9.70 -8.55 -11.48
CA GLY A 136 -10.27 -7.86 -12.65
C GLY A 136 -11.79 -7.92 -12.72
N ASP A 137 -12.48 -8.37 -11.67
CA ASP A 137 -13.95 -8.42 -11.58
C ASP A 137 -14.50 -7.12 -10.99
N PHE A 138 -15.05 -6.28 -11.84
CA PHE A 138 -15.69 -5.01 -11.47
C PHE A 138 -17.22 -5.07 -11.48
N ALA A 139 -17.82 -6.26 -11.36
CA ALA A 139 -19.22 -6.39 -11.06
C ALA A 139 -19.59 -5.59 -9.80
N PRO A 140 -20.61 -4.71 -9.83
CA PRO A 140 -20.82 -3.73 -8.78
C PRO A 140 -21.27 -4.39 -7.46
N ARG A 141 -20.40 -4.38 -6.47
CA ARG A 141 -20.70 -4.64 -5.05
C ARG A 141 -21.05 -3.34 -4.35
N PHE A 142 -20.37 -2.28 -4.75
CA PHE A 142 -20.59 -0.88 -4.35
C PHE A 142 -20.18 0.00 -5.53
N SER A 143 -21.16 0.59 -6.25
CA SER A 143 -20.86 1.28 -7.51
C SER A 143 -20.01 2.53 -7.33
N LEU A 144 -19.22 2.86 -8.35
CA LEU A 144 -18.35 4.04 -8.35
C LEU A 144 -19.18 5.34 -8.23
N ASP A 145 -20.35 5.42 -8.85
CA ASP A 145 -21.25 6.58 -8.72
C ASP A 145 -21.61 6.85 -7.25
N ILE A 146 -21.93 5.80 -6.50
CA ILE A 146 -22.27 5.92 -5.08
C ILE A 146 -21.04 6.28 -4.26
N ALA A 147 -19.90 5.64 -4.53
CA ALA A 147 -18.64 5.95 -3.83
C ALA A 147 -18.21 7.41 -4.06
N ARG A 148 -18.31 7.91 -5.29
CA ARG A 148 -18.01 9.30 -5.63
C ARG A 148 -18.94 10.29 -4.91
N LYS A 149 -20.24 9.97 -4.82
CA LYS A 149 -21.19 10.77 -4.04
C LYS A 149 -20.78 10.84 -2.57
N ASP A 150 -20.39 9.73 -1.96
CA ASP A 150 -19.98 9.68 -0.56
C ASP A 150 -18.72 10.52 -0.31
N ILE A 151 -17.73 10.46 -1.20
CA ILE A 151 -16.54 11.31 -1.14
C ILE A 151 -16.91 12.80 -1.28
N GLY A 152 -17.81 13.13 -2.22
CA GLY A 152 -18.28 14.50 -2.41
C GLY A 152 -18.94 15.09 -1.17
N LEU A 153 -19.73 14.33 -0.44
CA LEU A 153 -20.28 14.75 0.85
C LEU A 153 -19.19 15.08 1.88
N ALA A 154 -18.08 14.34 1.89
CA ALA A 154 -16.97 14.60 2.78
C ALA A 154 -16.23 15.90 2.41
N THR A 155 -16.01 16.16 1.13
CA THR A 155 -15.33 17.38 0.67
C THR A 155 -16.21 18.62 0.88
N GLU A 156 -17.52 18.55 0.64
CA GLU A 156 -18.48 19.61 0.95
C GLU A 156 -18.51 19.95 2.47
N LEU A 157 -18.54 18.92 3.31
CA LEU A 157 -18.48 19.12 4.76
C LEU A 157 -17.14 19.77 5.17
N ALA A 158 -16.03 19.31 4.60
CA ALA A 158 -14.71 19.87 4.88
C ALA A 158 -14.61 21.36 4.53
N GLU A 159 -15.18 21.78 3.40
CA GLU A 159 -15.28 23.20 3.04
C GLU A 159 -16.05 24.00 4.10
N THR A 160 -17.20 23.47 4.54
CA THR A 160 -18.05 24.12 5.55
C THR A 160 -17.30 24.34 6.87
N VAL A 161 -16.52 23.35 7.32
CA VAL A 161 -15.77 23.40 8.58
C VAL A 161 -14.31 23.85 8.42
N LYS A 162 -13.92 24.23 7.20
CA LYS A 162 -12.57 24.75 6.83
C LYS A 162 -11.44 23.77 7.16
N VAL A 163 -11.62 22.49 6.82
CA VAL A 163 -10.57 21.46 6.93
C VAL A 163 -9.99 21.17 5.54
N PRO A 164 -8.68 21.34 5.31
CA PRO A 164 -8.06 20.96 4.05
C PRO A 164 -8.04 19.44 3.90
N MET A 165 -8.45 18.93 2.71
CA MET A 165 -8.62 17.50 2.42
C MET A 165 -7.86 17.10 1.15
N SER A 166 -6.55 17.38 1.10
CA SER A 166 -5.74 17.23 -0.12
C SER A 166 -5.76 15.81 -0.71
N ALA A 167 -5.62 14.78 0.12
CA ALA A 167 -5.64 13.39 -0.33
C ALA A 167 -7.05 12.97 -0.81
N ILE A 168 -8.10 13.41 -0.11
CA ILE A 168 -9.47 13.08 -0.46
C ILE A 168 -9.92 13.83 -1.71
N ASN A 169 -9.53 15.09 -1.89
CA ASN A 169 -9.77 15.84 -3.12
C ASN A 169 -9.09 15.20 -4.34
N LEU A 170 -7.91 14.59 -4.16
CA LEU A 170 -7.27 13.82 -5.22
C LEU A 170 -8.09 12.56 -5.55
N CYS A 171 -8.51 11.80 -4.54
CA CYS A 171 -9.34 10.60 -4.71
C CYS A 171 -10.66 10.94 -5.43
N GLU A 172 -11.31 12.03 -5.04
CA GLU A 172 -12.53 12.53 -5.67
C GLU A 172 -12.37 12.84 -7.15
N ARG A 173 -11.28 13.48 -7.53
CA ARG A 173 -10.94 13.75 -8.94
C ARG A 173 -10.75 12.46 -9.73
N GLU A 174 -9.97 11.52 -9.20
CA GLU A 174 -9.74 10.21 -9.83
C GLU A 174 -11.05 9.44 -10.07
N MET A 175 -11.95 9.43 -9.08
CA MET A 175 -13.28 8.83 -9.23
C MET A 175 -14.12 9.55 -10.30
N SER A 176 -14.08 10.88 -10.31
CA SER A 176 -14.82 11.70 -11.30
C SER A 176 -14.30 11.45 -12.73
N ASP A 177 -12.98 11.35 -12.89
CA ASP A 177 -12.36 11.02 -14.18
C ASP A 177 -12.78 9.63 -14.68
N ALA A 178 -12.87 8.64 -13.79
CA ALA A 178 -13.34 7.31 -14.12
C ALA A 178 -14.83 7.31 -14.52
N ILE A 179 -15.68 8.09 -13.82
CA ILE A 179 -17.09 8.24 -14.17
C ILE A 179 -17.25 8.90 -15.54
N ALA A 180 -16.47 9.93 -15.85
CA ALA A 180 -16.46 10.60 -17.15
C ALA A 180 -16.09 9.64 -18.30
N ARG A 181 -15.38 8.57 -18.02
CA ARG A 181 -15.07 7.46 -18.96
C ARG A 181 -16.14 6.37 -19.02
N GLY A 182 -17.29 6.55 -18.37
CA GLY A 182 -18.40 5.61 -18.40
C GLY A 182 -18.32 4.47 -17.38
N LEU A 183 -17.40 4.53 -16.41
CA LEU A 183 -17.18 3.45 -15.43
C LEU A 183 -18.08 3.54 -14.18
N GLY A 184 -18.95 4.55 -14.10
CA GLY A 184 -19.74 4.87 -12.89
C GLY A 184 -20.59 3.73 -12.34
N LYS A 185 -21.08 2.84 -13.19
CA LYS A 185 -21.93 1.70 -12.81
C LYS A 185 -21.15 0.46 -12.36
N GLN A 186 -19.85 0.44 -12.53
CA GLN A 186 -18.97 -0.64 -12.08
C GLN A 186 -18.64 -0.51 -10.60
N ASP A 187 -17.99 -1.52 -10.04
CA ASP A 187 -17.52 -1.49 -8.64
C ASP A 187 -16.60 -0.29 -8.39
N SER A 188 -16.69 0.27 -7.19
CA SER A 188 -15.97 1.49 -6.82
C SER A 188 -14.46 1.38 -6.99
N SER A 189 -13.89 0.18 -6.88
CA SER A 189 -12.45 -0.03 -7.10
C SER A 189 -11.99 0.18 -8.54
N VAL A 190 -12.91 0.28 -9.51
CA VAL A 190 -12.57 0.43 -10.92
C VAL A 190 -11.81 1.72 -11.23
N PHE A 191 -11.97 2.80 -10.43
CA PHE A 191 -11.20 4.03 -10.65
C PHE A 191 -9.68 3.82 -10.48
N LEU A 192 -9.27 2.80 -9.73
CA LEU A 192 -7.85 2.46 -9.54
C LEU A 192 -7.20 1.96 -10.85
N THR A 193 -8.01 1.53 -11.84
CA THR A 193 -7.51 1.15 -13.17
C THR A 193 -6.94 2.34 -13.94
N LEU A 194 -7.30 3.57 -13.60
CA LEU A 194 -6.72 4.77 -14.21
C LEU A 194 -5.21 4.87 -13.90
N GLN A 195 -4.82 4.44 -12.70
CA GLN A 195 -3.40 4.37 -12.34
C GLN A 195 -2.68 3.24 -13.10
N GLU A 196 -3.35 2.11 -13.32
CA GLU A 196 -2.82 1.03 -14.15
C GLU A 196 -2.56 1.51 -15.59
N GLU A 197 -3.52 2.22 -16.17
CA GLU A 197 -3.37 2.80 -17.53
C GLU A 197 -2.18 3.78 -17.60
N ARG A 198 -2.10 4.72 -16.66
CA ARG A 198 -1.03 5.74 -16.63
C ARG A 198 0.35 5.13 -16.47
N SER A 199 0.45 4.05 -15.71
CA SER A 199 1.72 3.37 -15.45
C SER A 199 2.05 2.27 -16.46
N GLY A 200 1.10 1.88 -17.31
CA GLY A 200 1.28 0.82 -18.30
C GLY A 200 1.39 -0.59 -17.69
N VAL A 201 0.97 -0.77 -16.42
CA VAL A 201 0.99 -2.07 -15.72
C VAL A 201 -0.36 -2.38 -15.12
N LYS A 202 -0.62 -3.67 -14.89
CA LYS A 202 -1.84 -4.13 -14.21
C LYS A 202 -1.51 -4.76 -12.86
N VAL A 203 -2.31 -4.41 -11.85
CA VAL A 203 -2.23 -5.01 -10.51
C VAL A 203 -3.22 -6.17 -10.46
N ARG A 204 -2.82 -7.31 -10.99
CA ARG A 204 -3.64 -8.54 -11.05
C ARG A 204 -2.90 -9.68 -10.36
N LEU A 205 -3.66 -10.57 -9.72
CA LEU A 205 -3.18 -11.89 -9.39
C LEU A 205 -3.32 -12.72 -10.67
N SER A 206 -2.20 -13.21 -11.21
CA SER A 206 -2.23 -14.26 -12.25
C SER A 206 -2.74 -15.55 -11.61
N ASP A 207 -3.62 -16.25 -12.29
CA ASP A 207 -4.01 -17.63 -11.97
C ASP A 207 -2.80 -18.55 -11.91
#